data_f088b8178dd25bc3d557279dfc41f9bc
#
_entry.id   f088b8178dd25bc3d557279dfc41f9bc
#
_cell.length_a   1.000
_cell.length_b   1.000
_cell.length_c   1.000
_cell.angle_alpha   90.00
_cell.angle_beta   90.00
_cell.angle_gamma   90.00
#
_symmetry.space_group_name_H-M   'P 1'
#
loop_
_entity.id
_entity.type
_entity.pdbx_description
1 polymer ?
#
loop_
_entity_poly.entity_id
_entity_poly.type
_entity_poly.pdbx_seq_one_letter_code
_entity_poly.pdbx_strand_id
1 'polypeptide(L)'
;NFHIITMLRNLKVPHKSSEIFSVILPIFKVSMNLAHIKCLSMLLGALCAVQTVCLSKLAGAFDSKASRESCFRRIQRFMSQMVLDLDAVAGYLKSRIPSDGPYTLTMDRTNWKFGEVNINALVLGIAYDHMSFPILFRLLPKRGNSNCKERINIMQRFIRLFGRDSIKCLVADREFVGNEWFKWLNDNAIQYHIRIRDNFWVEDPRTNRNIRAQHIFANLKHGEERVLYRIYRICGELCYLSGAVIKDKTGKPEPQILVSFCRPEEALPAYKERWTIETMFKVLKSSGFNIEDTHMVHINRIEQLFGVVIIAYTWA
;
A
#
# COMPACT_ATOMS: atom_id res chain seq x y z
N ASN A 1 -14.79 -1.17 13.04
CA ASN A 1 -14.90 -2.20 11.99
C ASN A 1 -16.25 -2.18 11.25
N PHE A 2 -17.35 -1.71 11.84
CA PHE A 2 -18.65 -1.61 11.17
C PHE A 2 -18.78 -0.38 10.25
N HIS A 3 -18.04 0.71 10.50
CA HIS A 3 -18.08 1.94 9.72
C HIS A 3 -17.42 1.78 8.33
N ILE A 4 -16.34 1.01 8.24
CA ILE A 4 -15.60 0.78 6.98
C ILE A 4 -16.47 0.02 5.96
N ILE A 5 -17.23 -0.98 6.43
CA ILE A 5 -18.14 -1.77 5.60
C ILE A 5 -19.34 -0.94 5.12
N THR A 6 -19.77 0.06 5.91
CA THR A 6 -20.93 0.90 5.59
C THR A 6 -20.58 2.00 4.58
N MET A 7 -19.35 2.53 4.57
CA MET A 7 -18.92 3.56 3.61
C MET A 7 -18.69 3.02 2.20
N LEU A 8 -18.15 1.80 2.09
CA LEU A 8 -18.01 1.12 0.78
C LEU A 8 -19.38 0.84 0.14
N ARG A 9 -20.46 0.72 0.92
CA ARG A 9 -21.83 0.54 0.43
C ARG A 9 -22.42 1.76 -0.29
N ASN A 10 -21.88 2.95 -0.11
CA ASN A 10 -22.37 4.18 -0.76
C ASN A 10 -21.73 4.48 -2.12
N LEU A 11 -20.61 3.84 -2.45
CA LEU A 11 -20.14 3.77 -3.82
C LEU A 11 -21.04 2.74 -4.53
N LYS A 12 -21.85 3.15 -5.51
CA LYS A 12 -22.63 2.22 -6.35
C LYS A 12 -21.70 1.13 -6.88
N VAL A 13 -21.69 -0.02 -6.18
CA VAL A 13 -20.92 -1.21 -6.62
C VAL A 13 -21.60 -1.66 -7.92
N PRO A 14 -20.87 -1.75 -9.03
CA PRO A 14 -21.44 -2.30 -10.24
C PRO A 14 -21.80 -3.77 -10.00
N HIS A 15 -23.09 -4.08 -9.97
CA HIS A 15 -23.56 -5.44 -9.68
C HIS A 15 -23.53 -6.35 -10.92
N LYS A 16 -23.41 -5.78 -12.13
CA LYS A 16 -23.39 -6.52 -13.39
C LYS A 16 -22.07 -6.32 -14.12
N SER A 17 -21.57 -7.36 -14.77
CA SER A 17 -20.36 -7.27 -15.59
C SER A 17 -20.44 -6.23 -16.70
N SER A 18 -21.65 -5.90 -17.18
CA SER A 18 -21.89 -4.82 -18.15
C SER A 18 -21.60 -3.41 -17.57
N GLU A 19 -21.94 -3.17 -16.32
CA GLU A 19 -21.67 -1.91 -15.62
C GLU A 19 -20.16 -1.77 -15.37
N ILE A 20 -19.53 -2.84 -14.89
CA ILE A 20 -18.06 -2.91 -14.71
C ILE A 20 -17.38 -2.64 -16.06
N PHE A 21 -17.85 -3.27 -17.13
CA PHE A 21 -17.32 -3.07 -18.48
C PHE A 21 -17.35 -1.60 -18.90
N SER A 22 -18.46 -0.90 -18.69
CA SER A 22 -18.57 0.53 -19.04
C SER A 22 -17.58 1.42 -18.26
N VAL A 23 -17.26 1.05 -17.01
CA VAL A 23 -16.28 1.76 -16.18
C VAL A 23 -14.85 1.51 -16.64
N ILE A 24 -14.49 0.24 -16.94
CA ILE A 24 -13.10 -0.11 -17.24
C ILE A 24 -12.72 0.07 -18.72
N LEU A 25 -13.71 0.10 -19.63
CA LEU A 25 -13.47 0.27 -21.07
C LEU A 25 -12.64 1.54 -21.38
N PRO A 26 -13.00 2.75 -20.93
CA PRO A 26 -12.22 3.95 -21.22
C PRO A 26 -10.79 3.89 -20.66
N ILE A 27 -10.56 3.13 -19.59
CA ILE A 27 -9.26 3.00 -18.94
C ILE A 27 -8.32 2.12 -19.77
N PHE A 28 -8.82 0.97 -20.25
CA PHE A 28 -7.99 -0.07 -20.87
C PHE A 28 -8.11 -0.18 -22.39
N LYS A 29 -8.99 0.59 -23.04
CA LYS A 29 -9.22 0.51 -24.49
C LYS A 29 -7.98 0.75 -25.35
N VAL A 30 -6.97 1.45 -24.82
CA VAL A 30 -5.71 1.74 -25.53
C VAL A 30 -4.72 0.59 -25.39
N SER A 31 -4.69 -0.05 -24.23
CA SER A 31 -3.69 -1.08 -23.88
C SER A 31 -4.20 -2.52 -24.00
N MET A 32 -5.53 -2.71 -24.18
CA MET A 32 -6.15 -4.03 -24.15
C MET A 32 -7.26 -4.15 -25.21
N ASN A 33 -7.36 -5.29 -25.88
CA ASN A 33 -8.43 -5.56 -26.83
C ASN A 33 -9.79 -5.74 -26.13
N LEU A 34 -10.87 -5.53 -26.89
CA LEU A 34 -12.25 -5.56 -26.37
C LEU A 34 -12.62 -6.90 -25.70
N ALA A 35 -12.13 -8.03 -26.26
CA ALA A 35 -12.41 -9.34 -25.71
C ALA A 35 -11.76 -9.54 -24.33
N HIS A 36 -10.53 -9.02 -24.14
CA HIS A 36 -9.84 -9.03 -22.86
C HIS A 36 -10.53 -8.10 -21.85
N ILE A 37 -10.99 -6.90 -22.26
CA ILE A 37 -11.72 -6.00 -21.36
C ILE A 37 -13.05 -6.63 -20.91
N LYS A 38 -13.78 -7.30 -21.80
CA LYS A 38 -14.98 -8.07 -21.43
C LYS A 38 -14.66 -9.20 -20.45
N CYS A 39 -13.55 -9.92 -20.65
CA CYS A 39 -13.13 -10.97 -19.74
C CYS A 39 -12.72 -10.41 -18.37
N LEU A 40 -12.02 -9.28 -18.35
CA LEU A 40 -11.64 -8.56 -17.14
C LEU A 40 -12.88 -8.09 -16.36
N SER A 41 -13.90 -7.55 -17.03
CA SER A 41 -15.14 -7.12 -16.36
C SER A 41 -15.88 -8.28 -15.69
N MET A 42 -15.95 -9.44 -16.34
CA MET A 42 -16.55 -10.64 -15.76
C MET A 42 -15.71 -11.16 -14.57
N LEU A 43 -14.37 -11.10 -14.68
CA LEU A 43 -13.47 -11.51 -13.61
C LEU A 43 -13.60 -10.60 -12.38
N LEU A 44 -13.67 -9.30 -12.57
CA LEU A 44 -13.89 -8.33 -11.50
C LEU A 44 -15.24 -8.53 -10.82
N GLY A 45 -16.31 -8.75 -11.59
CA GLY A 45 -17.63 -9.07 -11.05
C GLY A 45 -17.61 -10.35 -10.21
N ALA A 46 -16.97 -11.39 -10.70
CA ALA A 46 -16.81 -12.65 -9.96
C ALA A 46 -15.97 -12.46 -8.68
N LEU A 47 -14.89 -11.67 -8.73
CA LEU A 47 -14.08 -11.35 -7.54
C LEU A 47 -14.91 -10.62 -6.46
N CYS A 48 -15.69 -9.63 -6.83
CA CYS A 48 -16.57 -8.92 -5.89
C CYS A 48 -17.65 -9.85 -5.29
N ALA A 49 -18.17 -10.79 -6.09
CA ALA A 49 -19.21 -11.71 -5.65
C ALA A 49 -18.70 -12.80 -4.68
N VAL A 50 -17.55 -13.40 -4.98
CA VAL A 50 -17.06 -14.57 -4.20
C VAL A 50 -15.90 -14.27 -3.27
N GLN A 51 -15.31 -13.08 -3.35
CA GLN A 51 -14.25 -12.58 -2.47
C GLN A 51 -13.08 -13.57 -2.29
N THR A 52 -12.64 -14.18 -3.37
CA THR A 52 -11.48 -15.09 -3.38
C THR A 52 -10.83 -15.14 -4.76
N VAL A 53 -9.50 -15.33 -4.78
CA VAL A 53 -8.73 -15.51 -6.02
C VAL A 53 -8.71 -16.97 -6.50
N CYS A 54 -9.41 -17.88 -5.83
CA CYS A 54 -9.50 -19.28 -6.23
C CYS A 54 -10.22 -19.40 -7.59
N LEU A 55 -9.47 -19.77 -8.65
CA LEU A 55 -9.98 -19.77 -10.03
C LEU A 55 -11.22 -20.66 -10.22
N SER A 56 -11.33 -21.76 -9.49
CA SER A 56 -12.50 -22.65 -9.58
C SER A 56 -13.76 -22.02 -8.99
N LYS A 57 -13.63 -21.21 -7.93
CA LYS A 57 -14.75 -20.44 -7.35
C LYS A 57 -15.13 -19.28 -8.26
N LEU A 58 -14.14 -18.55 -8.79
CA LEU A 58 -14.35 -17.48 -9.76
C LEU A 58 -15.08 -17.97 -11.01
N ALA A 59 -14.70 -19.14 -11.54
CA ALA A 59 -15.35 -19.74 -12.69
C ALA A 59 -16.84 -20.06 -12.46
N GLY A 60 -17.21 -20.39 -11.24
CA GLY A 60 -18.61 -20.63 -10.85
C GLY A 60 -19.45 -19.36 -10.75
N ALA A 61 -18.81 -18.20 -10.50
CA ALA A 61 -19.46 -16.88 -10.40
C ALA A 61 -19.30 -16.04 -11.68
N PHE A 62 -18.76 -16.64 -12.75
CA PHE A 62 -18.51 -15.93 -14.01
C PHE A 62 -19.82 -15.64 -14.73
N ASP A 63 -20.07 -14.39 -15.07
CA ASP A 63 -21.28 -13.96 -15.80
C ASP A 63 -21.26 -14.47 -17.26
N SER A 64 -21.55 -15.74 -17.44
CA SER A 64 -21.48 -16.44 -18.73
C SER A 64 -22.43 -17.63 -18.79
N LYS A 65 -23.05 -17.85 -19.95
CA LYS A 65 -23.86 -19.06 -20.22
C LYS A 65 -23.02 -20.33 -20.47
N ALA A 66 -21.69 -20.19 -20.56
CA ALA A 66 -20.78 -21.32 -20.76
C ALA A 66 -20.67 -22.18 -19.49
N SER A 67 -20.29 -23.46 -19.66
CA SER A 67 -20.04 -24.33 -18.50
C SER A 67 -18.94 -23.77 -17.59
N ARG A 68 -19.01 -24.14 -16.30
CA ARG A 68 -17.99 -23.75 -15.31
C ARG A 68 -16.58 -24.12 -15.77
N GLU A 69 -16.42 -25.25 -16.40
CA GLU A 69 -15.13 -25.73 -16.92
C GLU A 69 -14.60 -24.87 -18.06
N SER A 70 -15.48 -24.44 -18.96
CA SER A 70 -15.15 -23.50 -20.04
C SER A 70 -14.77 -22.13 -19.47
N CYS A 71 -15.49 -21.65 -18.46
CA CYS A 71 -15.14 -20.41 -17.75
C CYS A 71 -13.80 -20.51 -17.04
N PHE A 72 -13.51 -21.63 -16.37
CA PHE A 72 -12.22 -21.88 -15.73
C PHE A 72 -11.05 -21.82 -16.72
N ARG A 73 -11.17 -22.51 -17.85
CA ARG A 73 -10.16 -22.48 -18.93
C ARG A 73 -10.01 -21.08 -19.54
N ARG A 74 -11.12 -20.32 -19.65
CA ARG A 74 -11.09 -18.92 -20.11
C ARG A 74 -10.30 -18.06 -19.15
N ILE A 75 -10.54 -18.15 -17.83
CA ILE A 75 -9.82 -17.38 -16.81
C ILE A 75 -8.32 -17.75 -16.84
N GLN A 76 -7.98 -19.04 -16.89
CA GLN A 76 -6.59 -19.49 -16.98
C GLN A 76 -5.87 -18.89 -18.19
N ARG A 77 -6.50 -18.96 -19.37
CA ARG A 77 -5.95 -18.42 -20.61
C ARG A 77 -5.80 -16.90 -20.53
N PHE A 78 -6.81 -16.23 -20.03
CA PHE A 78 -6.79 -14.79 -19.81
C PHE A 78 -5.63 -14.39 -18.88
N MET A 79 -5.49 -15.02 -17.71
CA MET A 79 -4.40 -14.74 -16.76
C MET A 79 -3.00 -15.08 -17.31
N SER A 80 -2.90 -15.97 -18.29
CA SER A 80 -1.62 -16.29 -18.93
C SER A 80 -1.21 -15.30 -20.02
N GLN A 81 -2.15 -14.61 -20.63
CA GLN A 81 -1.95 -13.73 -21.79
C GLN A 81 -2.15 -12.24 -21.48
N MET A 82 -2.85 -11.94 -20.39
CA MET A 82 -3.15 -10.57 -20.00
C MET A 82 -1.87 -9.83 -19.60
N VAL A 83 -1.73 -8.64 -20.14
CA VAL A 83 -0.79 -7.61 -19.67
C VAL A 83 -1.63 -6.42 -19.25
N LEU A 84 -1.72 -6.20 -17.94
CA LEU A 84 -2.47 -5.08 -17.36
C LEU A 84 -1.56 -3.84 -17.33
N ASP A 85 -2.04 -2.74 -17.87
CA ASP A 85 -1.37 -1.46 -17.73
C ASP A 85 -1.52 -0.97 -16.28
N LEU A 86 -0.49 -1.18 -15.48
CA LEU A 86 -0.48 -0.82 -14.07
C LEU A 86 -0.39 0.70 -13.84
N ASP A 87 0.02 1.50 -14.83
CA ASP A 87 -0.03 2.96 -14.73
C ASP A 87 -1.47 3.45 -14.97
N ALA A 88 -2.21 2.83 -15.90
CA ALA A 88 -3.63 3.08 -16.09
C ALA A 88 -4.45 2.66 -14.84
N VAL A 89 -4.11 1.52 -14.22
CA VAL A 89 -4.69 1.11 -12.92
C VAL A 89 -4.46 2.19 -11.86
N ALA A 90 -3.23 2.67 -11.71
CA ALA A 90 -2.88 3.70 -10.73
C ALA A 90 -3.69 4.99 -10.97
N GLY A 91 -3.80 5.44 -12.21
CA GLY A 91 -4.62 6.60 -12.59
C GLY A 91 -6.10 6.41 -12.23
N TYR A 92 -6.64 5.22 -12.53
CA TYR A 92 -8.02 4.88 -12.16
C TYR A 92 -8.23 4.90 -10.64
N LEU A 93 -7.35 4.24 -9.87
CA LEU A 93 -7.46 4.21 -8.41
C LEU A 93 -7.41 5.62 -7.81
N LYS A 94 -6.48 6.47 -8.29
CA LYS A 94 -6.39 7.87 -7.88
C LYS A 94 -7.68 8.64 -8.17
N SER A 95 -8.31 8.41 -9.33
CA SER A 95 -9.57 9.07 -9.70
C SER A 95 -10.77 8.66 -8.83
N ARG A 96 -10.65 7.57 -8.07
CA ARG A 96 -11.69 7.12 -7.10
C ARG A 96 -11.59 7.83 -5.76
N ILE A 97 -10.49 8.54 -5.49
CA ILE A 97 -10.30 9.30 -4.25
C ILE A 97 -10.97 10.67 -4.44
N PRO A 98 -11.99 11.03 -3.63
CA PRO A 98 -12.71 12.30 -3.77
C PRO A 98 -11.90 13.47 -3.17
N SER A 99 -10.67 13.63 -3.63
CA SER A 99 -9.73 14.67 -3.21
C SER A 99 -8.70 14.89 -4.30
N ASP A 100 -8.28 16.14 -4.48
CA ASP A 100 -7.20 16.50 -5.41
C ASP A 100 -5.81 16.51 -4.76
N GLY A 101 -5.74 16.20 -3.46
CA GLY A 101 -4.50 16.19 -2.70
C GLY A 101 -4.18 17.54 -2.03
N PRO A 102 -2.95 17.78 -1.55
CA PRO A 102 -1.86 16.79 -1.51
C PRO A 102 -2.13 15.62 -0.55
N TYR A 103 -1.55 14.45 -0.86
CA TYR A 103 -1.87 13.18 -0.21
C TYR A 103 -0.85 12.77 0.85
N THR A 104 -1.33 12.15 1.93
CA THR A 104 -0.50 11.33 2.80
C THR A 104 -0.30 9.98 2.14
N LEU A 105 0.95 9.67 1.79
CA LEU A 105 1.34 8.39 1.23
C LEU A 105 1.70 7.42 2.36
N THR A 106 1.26 6.19 2.23
CA THR A 106 1.63 5.08 3.11
C THR A 106 2.50 4.09 2.34
N MET A 107 3.64 3.70 2.90
CA MET A 107 4.51 2.68 2.30
C MET A 107 4.68 1.52 3.28
N ASP A 108 4.35 0.32 2.82
CA ASP A 108 4.52 -0.89 3.60
C ASP A 108 4.66 -2.11 2.70
N ARG A 109 5.04 -3.24 3.28
CA ARG A 109 5.18 -4.52 2.60
C ARG A 109 4.23 -5.55 3.15
N THR A 110 3.76 -6.39 2.24
CA THR A 110 3.07 -7.62 2.62
C THR A 110 3.74 -8.81 1.96
N ASN A 111 3.78 -9.93 2.66
CA ASN A 111 4.37 -11.16 2.13
C ASN A 111 3.53 -12.37 2.51
N TRP A 112 3.56 -13.37 1.63
CA TRP A 112 3.01 -14.71 1.88
C TRP A 112 3.83 -15.74 1.12
N LYS A 113 3.56 -17.01 1.39
CA LYS A 113 4.27 -18.12 0.77
C LYS A 113 3.28 -19.06 0.11
N PHE A 114 3.59 -19.52 -1.11
CA PHE A 114 2.89 -20.61 -1.76
C PHE A 114 3.90 -21.68 -2.20
N GLY A 115 3.85 -22.86 -1.61
CA GLY A 115 4.88 -23.88 -1.78
C GLY A 115 6.26 -23.30 -1.41
N GLU A 116 7.22 -23.36 -2.33
CA GLU A 116 8.55 -22.78 -2.16
C GLU A 116 8.64 -21.32 -2.60
N VAL A 117 7.61 -20.78 -3.25
CA VAL A 117 7.61 -19.41 -3.78
C VAL A 117 7.26 -18.41 -2.69
N ASN A 118 8.16 -17.46 -2.43
CA ASN A 118 7.86 -16.31 -1.57
C ASN A 118 7.35 -15.16 -2.43
N ILE A 119 6.19 -14.67 -2.08
CA ILE A 119 5.57 -13.53 -2.71
C ILE A 119 5.70 -12.38 -1.73
N ASN A 120 6.34 -11.31 -2.16
CA ASN A 120 6.67 -10.14 -1.35
C ASN A 120 6.27 -8.91 -2.16
N ALA A 121 5.27 -8.16 -1.68
CA ALA A 121 4.74 -7.00 -2.37
C ALA A 121 5.09 -5.72 -1.59
N LEU A 122 5.85 -4.83 -2.21
CA LEU A 122 6.01 -3.45 -1.77
C LEU A 122 4.84 -2.65 -2.32
N VAL A 123 4.11 -1.97 -1.45
CA VAL A 123 2.92 -1.20 -1.81
C VAL A 123 3.09 0.25 -1.36
N LEU A 124 2.72 1.18 -2.26
CA LEU A 124 2.57 2.59 -1.98
C LEU A 124 1.08 2.93 -2.10
N GLY A 125 0.48 3.31 -0.98
CA GLY A 125 -0.93 3.69 -0.89
C GLY A 125 -1.11 5.17 -0.64
N ILE A 126 -2.31 5.67 -0.95
CA ILE A 126 -2.80 6.97 -0.49
C ILE A 126 -3.74 6.71 0.68
N ALA A 127 -3.47 7.31 1.83
CA ALA A 127 -4.40 7.32 2.95
C ALA A 127 -5.49 8.37 2.71
N TYR A 128 -6.74 7.96 2.80
CA TYR A 128 -7.89 8.83 2.69
C TYR A 128 -9.07 8.23 3.47
N ASP A 129 -9.68 9.03 4.34
CA ASP A 129 -10.88 8.67 5.11
C ASP A 129 -10.77 7.29 5.80
N HIS A 130 -9.70 7.12 6.59
CA HIS A 130 -9.38 5.89 7.33
C HIS A 130 -9.14 4.64 6.48
N MET A 131 -8.95 4.80 5.17
CA MET A 131 -8.64 3.73 4.22
C MET A 131 -7.31 3.99 3.53
N SER A 132 -6.68 2.95 3.02
CA SER A 132 -5.54 3.05 2.10
C SER A 132 -5.94 2.57 0.72
N PHE A 133 -5.73 3.44 -0.27
CA PHE A 133 -5.88 3.11 -1.69
C PHE A 133 -4.52 2.67 -2.24
N PRO A 134 -4.31 1.40 -2.58
CA PRO A 134 -3.02 0.87 -3.04
C PRO A 134 -2.71 1.34 -4.47
N ILE A 135 -2.18 2.55 -4.60
CA ILE A 135 -1.98 3.21 -5.90
C ILE A 135 -0.92 2.53 -6.75
N LEU A 136 0.21 2.20 -6.13
CA LEU A 136 1.31 1.52 -6.80
C LEU A 136 1.78 0.33 -5.97
N PHE A 137 2.23 -0.70 -6.67
CA PHE A 137 2.87 -1.84 -6.04
C PHE A 137 3.94 -2.44 -6.94
N ARG A 138 4.80 -3.26 -6.35
CA ARG A 138 5.77 -4.07 -7.04
C ARG A 138 5.99 -5.37 -6.29
N LEU A 139 5.95 -6.48 -7.01
CA LEU A 139 6.35 -7.76 -6.45
C LEU A 139 7.87 -7.88 -6.46
N LEU A 140 8.43 -8.25 -5.31
CA LEU A 140 9.86 -8.41 -5.11
C LEU A 140 10.20 -9.91 -5.15
N PRO A 141 11.06 -10.38 -6.08
CA PRO A 141 11.39 -11.80 -6.21
C PRO A 141 12.43 -12.22 -5.16
N LYS A 142 12.23 -11.85 -3.92
CA LYS A 142 13.16 -12.12 -2.80
C LYS A 142 12.46 -12.23 -1.46
N ARG A 143 13.13 -12.83 -0.50
CA ARG A 143 12.77 -12.76 0.92
C ARG A 143 13.31 -11.48 1.56
N GLY A 144 12.70 -11.06 2.67
CA GLY A 144 13.19 -9.95 3.47
C GLY A 144 12.76 -8.57 2.96
N ASN A 145 13.42 -7.53 3.45
CA ASN A 145 13.01 -6.15 3.29
C ASN A 145 13.25 -5.62 1.86
N SER A 146 12.52 -4.58 1.50
CA SER A 146 12.80 -3.79 0.31
C SER A 146 14.14 -3.08 0.45
N ASN A 147 14.88 -2.96 -0.66
CA ASN A 147 16.10 -2.16 -0.69
C ASN A 147 15.80 -0.71 -1.09
N CYS A 148 16.81 0.16 -1.01
CA CYS A 148 16.67 1.57 -1.29
C CYS A 148 16.20 1.84 -2.75
N LYS A 149 16.77 1.13 -3.74
CA LYS A 149 16.39 1.28 -5.16
C LYS A 149 14.93 0.94 -5.43
N GLU A 150 14.41 -0.11 -4.79
CA GLU A 150 13.01 -0.52 -4.92
C GLU A 150 12.06 0.55 -4.39
N ARG A 151 12.40 1.17 -3.25
CA ARG A 151 11.65 2.27 -2.64
C ARG A 151 11.70 3.54 -3.50
N ILE A 152 12.88 3.90 -3.99
CA ILE A 152 13.06 5.03 -4.89
C ILE A 152 12.27 4.84 -6.17
N ASN A 153 12.36 3.66 -6.80
CA ASN A 153 11.66 3.37 -8.05
C ASN A 153 10.14 3.53 -7.94
N ILE A 154 9.53 3.06 -6.86
CA ILE A 154 8.07 3.20 -6.66
C ILE A 154 7.68 4.66 -6.42
N MET A 155 8.51 5.43 -5.68
CA MET A 155 8.27 6.85 -5.46
C MET A 155 8.48 7.67 -6.73
N GLN A 156 9.53 7.41 -7.51
CA GLN A 156 9.76 8.06 -8.81
C GLN A 156 8.60 7.78 -9.78
N ARG A 157 8.07 6.54 -9.78
CA ARG A 157 6.89 6.20 -10.57
C ARG A 157 5.67 7.01 -10.13
N PHE A 158 5.45 7.17 -8.82
CA PHE A 158 4.38 8.01 -8.29
C PHE A 158 4.53 9.47 -8.73
N ILE A 159 5.72 10.04 -8.59
CA ILE A 159 6.03 11.43 -8.98
C ILE A 159 5.83 11.64 -10.48
N ARG A 160 6.26 10.68 -11.30
CA ARG A 160 6.06 10.75 -12.76
C ARG A 160 4.58 10.76 -13.16
N LEU A 161 3.73 10.00 -12.47
CA LEU A 161 2.31 9.87 -12.79
C LEU A 161 1.46 11.02 -12.25
N PHE A 162 1.78 11.52 -11.07
CA PHE A 162 0.89 12.42 -10.32
C PHE A 162 1.53 13.75 -9.91
N GLY A 163 2.81 13.90 -10.17
CA GLY A 163 3.58 15.09 -9.76
C GLY A 163 4.02 15.01 -8.30
N ARG A 164 5.14 15.72 -8.01
CA ARG A 164 5.69 15.80 -6.65
C ARG A 164 4.77 16.56 -5.70
N ASP A 165 4.13 17.62 -6.20
CA ASP A 165 3.28 18.51 -5.38
C ASP A 165 1.98 17.83 -4.91
N SER A 166 1.66 16.68 -5.47
CA SER A 166 0.57 15.83 -4.96
C SER A 166 0.93 15.09 -3.66
N ILE A 167 2.21 15.14 -3.21
CA ILE A 167 2.66 14.49 -1.99
C ILE A 167 2.65 15.48 -0.82
N LYS A 168 1.78 15.25 0.16
CA LYS A 168 1.81 15.96 1.45
C LYS A 168 2.96 15.43 2.31
N CYS A 169 2.96 14.13 2.57
CA CYS A 169 4.03 13.45 3.30
C CYS A 169 4.00 11.94 3.03
N LEU A 170 5.10 11.27 3.37
CA LEU A 170 5.22 9.82 3.36
C LEU A 170 5.26 9.30 4.79
N VAL A 171 4.43 8.33 5.13
CA VAL A 171 4.48 7.61 6.41
C VAL A 171 4.86 6.15 6.18
N ALA A 172 5.81 5.65 6.99
CA ALA A 172 6.30 4.28 6.86
C ALA A 172 6.83 3.74 8.19
N ASP A 173 6.89 2.41 8.32
CA ASP A 173 7.39 1.75 9.53
C ASP A 173 8.93 1.67 9.54
N ARG A 174 9.46 1.18 10.66
CA ARG A 174 10.89 1.04 11.00
C ARG A 174 11.73 0.21 10.02
N GLU A 175 11.12 -0.57 9.12
CA GLU A 175 11.86 -1.23 8.06
C GLU A 175 12.35 -0.26 6.98
N PHE A 176 11.72 0.90 6.85
CA PHE A 176 12.01 1.92 5.83
C PHE A 176 13.04 2.96 6.29
N VAL A 177 13.95 2.58 7.16
CA VAL A 177 15.07 3.42 7.61
C VAL A 177 16.32 3.08 6.82
N GLY A 178 17.11 4.10 6.43
CA GLY A 178 18.36 3.91 5.72
C GLY A 178 18.97 5.20 5.18
N ASN A 179 20.33 5.25 5.08
CA ASN A 179 21.07 6.47 4.74
C ASN A 179 20.72 6.97 3.32
N GLU A 180 20.88 6.13 2.30
CA GLU A 180 20.57 6.49 0.91
C GLU A 180 19.08 6.86 0.72
N TRP A 181 18.20 6.20 1.49
CA TRP A 181 16.76 6.45 1.42
C TRP A 181 16.40 7.82 2.00
N PHE A 182 16.90 8.18 3.19
CA PHE A 182 16.64 9.48 3.81
C PHE A 182 17.27 10.60 3.00
N LYS A 183 18.50 10.39 2.51
CA LYS A 183 19.14 11.34 1.62
C LYS A 183 18.30 11.61 0.37
N TRP A 184 17.80 10.55 -0.30
CA TRP A 184 16.97 10.70 -1.49
C TRP A 184 15.67 11.45 -1.19
N LEU A 185 15.00 11.17 -0.08
CA LEU A 185 13.79 11.89 0.35
C LEU A 185 14.08 13.37 0.58
N ASN A 186 15.18 13.71 1.27
CA ASN A 186 15.59 15.07 1.54
C ASN A 186 15.97 15.83 0.26
N ASP A 187 16.79 15.22 -0.61
CA ASP A 187 17.20 15.80 -1.89
C ASP A 187 16.00 16.10 -2.82
N ASN A 188 14.92 15.34 -2.71
CA ASN A 188 13.66 15.56 -3.42
C ASN A 188 12.66 16.39 -2.63
N ALA A 189 13.04 16.93 -1.47
CA ALA A 189 12.22 17.68 -0.54
C ALA A 189 10.88 17.01 -0.23
N ILE A 190 10.86 15.68 -0.07
CA ILE A 190 9.68 14.90 0.29
C ILE A 190 9.57 14.90 1.81
N GLN A 191 8.49 15.48 2.34
CA GLN A 191 8.16 15.37 3.74
C GLN A 191 7.90 13.91 4.10
N TYR A 192 8.46 13.47 5.22
CA TYR A 192 8.21 12.11 5.73
C TYR A 192 8.10 12.06 7.25
N HIS A 193 7.40 11.05 7.75
CA HIS A 193 7.33 10.67 9.15
C HIS A 193 7.52 9.15 9.24
N ILE A 194 8.73 8.72 9.55
CA ILE A 194 9.12 7.31 9.54
C ILE A 194 9.45 6.87 10.96
N ARG A 195 8.86 5.75 11.41
CA ARG A 195 9.18 5.18 12.71
C ARG A 195 10.59 4.62 12.71
N ILE A 196 11.34 4.89 13.79
CA ILE A 196 12.63 4.25 14.06
C ILE A 196 12.50 3.29 15.25
N ARG A 197 13.49 2.40 15.40
CA ARG A 197 13.59 1.55 16.61
C ARG A 197 13.97 2.43 17.79
N ASP A 198 13.49 2.10 18.97
CA ASP A 198 13.78 2.78 20.22
C ASP A 198 15.28 2.80 20.56
N ASN A 199 15.98 1.72 20.23
CA ASN A 199 17.43 1.58 20.43
C ASN A 199 18.27 2.17 19.28
N PHE A 200 17.67 2.90 18.32
CA PHE A 200 18.40 3.51 17.19
C PHE A 200 19.34 4.62 17.68
N TRP A 201 20.54 4.71 17.09
CA TRP A 201 21.48 5.76 17.39
C TRP A 201 21.13 7.06 16.68
N VAL A 202 21.12 8.16 17.44
CA VAL A 202 20.84 9.51 17.02
C VAL A 202 22.01 10.39 17.44
N GLU A 203 22.57 11.14 16.53
CA GLU A 203 23.63 12.09 16.80
C GLU A 203 23.05 13.48 17.10
N ASP A 204 23.53 14.10 18.18
CA ASP A 204 23.32 15.52 18.44
C ASP A 204 24.43 16.33 17.74
N PRO A 205 24.14 17.06 16.65
CA PRO A 205 25.16 17.73 15.85
C PRO A 205 25.87 18.88 16.57
N ARG A 206 25.35 19.35 17.72
CA ARG A 206 25.98 20.40 18.52
C ARG A 206 27.06 19.87 19.42
N THR A 207 26.95 18.64 19.88
CA THR A 207 27.87 18.02 20.80
C THR A 207 28.65 16.85 20.18
N ASN A 208 28.28 16.45 18.95
CA ASN A 208 28.76 15.25 18.25
C ASN A 208 28.60 13.96 19.08
N ARG A 209 27.64 13.95 20.02
CA ARG A 209 27.37 12.78 20.85
C ARG A 209 26.27 11.92 20.25
N ASN A 210 26.52 10.62 20.26
CA ASN A 210 25.50 9.64 19.91
C ASN A 210 24.68 9.26 21.14
N ILE A 211 23.36 9.29 21.01
CA ILE A 211 22.39 9.00 22.05
C ILE A 211 21.41 7.95 21.48
N ARG A 212 21.00 6.98 22.28
CA ARG A 212 19.89 6.09 21.90
C ARG A 212 18.59 6.87 21.90
N ALA A 213 17.77 6.68 20.87
CA ALA A 213 16.51 7.41 20.71
C ALA A 213 15.59 7.28 21.94
N GLN A 214 15.52 6.07 22.54
CA GLN A 214 14.77 5.81 23.76
C GLN A 214 15.16 6.72 24.94
N HIS A 215 16.43 7.09 25.07
CA HIS A 215 16.89 7.95 26.18
C HIS A 215 16.44 9.40 26.01
N ILE A 216 16.22 9.84 24.76
CA ILE A 216 15.67 11.18 24.48
C ILE A 216 14.21 11.29 24.97
N PHE A 217 13.48 10.19 24.95
CA PHE A 217 12.07 10.11 25.32
C PHE A 217 11.81 9.31 26.62
N ALA A 218 12.87 9.04 27.41
CA ALA A 218 12.80 8.18 28.62
C ALA A 218 11.77 8.65 29.66
N ASN A 219 11.52 9.96 29.75
CA ASN A 219 10.61 10.57 30.72
C ASN A 219 9.16 10.68 30.24
N LEU A 220 8.84 10.15 29.03
CA LEU A 220 7.45 10.11 28.55
C LEU A 220 6.66 9.00 29.22
N LYS A 221 5.49 9.34 29.72
CA LYS A 221 4.53 8.39 30.26
C LYS A 221 3.57 7.92 29.17
N HIS A 222 2.86 6.83 29.47
CA HIS A 222 1.82 6.33 28.58
C HIS A 222 0.77 7.40 28.27
N GLY A 223 0.46 7.60 26.97
CA GLY A 223 -0.46 8.60 26.47
C GLY A 223 0.14 10.01 26.30
N GLU A 224 1.40 10.22 26.72
CA GLU A 224 2.09 11.47 26.46
C GLU A 224 2.74 11.49 25.07
N GLU A 225 2.71 12.68 24.46
CA GLU A 225 3.33 12.97 23.18
C GLU A 225 4.35 14.10 23.36
N ARG A 226 5.47 14.04 22.64
CA ARG A 226 6.49 15.09 22.64
C ARG A 226 7.03 15.34 21.25
N VAL A 227 7.05 16.61 20.87
CA VAL A 227 7.66 17.10 19.63
C VAL A 227 8.96 17.83 19.99
N LEU A 228 10.05 17.47 19.31
CA LEU A 228 11.34 18.10 19.49
C LEU A 228 11.65 18.98 18.27
N TYR A 229 11.68 20.28 18.48
CA TYR A 229 12.06 21.27 17.46
C TYR A 229 13.58 21.41 17.32
N ARG A 230 14.33 20.57 18.02
CA ARG A 230 15.77 20.44 17.91
C ARG A 230 16.12 19.49 16.77
N ILE A 231 17.14 19.87 15.99
CA ILE A 231 17.67 19.07 14.89
C ILE A 231 18.61 17.99 15.44
N TYR A 232 18.49 16.80 14.89
CA TYR A 232 19.36 15.66 15.12
C TYR A 232 19.89 15.13 13.79
N ARG A 233 20.99 14.35 13.83
CA ARG A 233 21.46 13.63 12.63
C ARG A 233 21.14 12.15 12.77
N ILE A 234 20.43 11.63 11.77
CA ILE A 234 19.99 10.25 11.70
C ILE A 234 20.26 9.74 10.28
N CYS A 235 20.97 8.62 10.16
CA CYS A 235 21.36 8.08 8.85
C CYS A 235 22.13 9.11 7.98
N GLY A 236 22.92 9.96 8.60
CA GLY A 236 23.69 11.02 7.91
C GLY A 236 22.91 12.30 7.61
N GLU A 237 21.58 12.30 7.77
CA GLU A 237 20.69 13.41 7.42
C GLU A 237 20.22 14.18 8.64
N LEU A 238 20.05 15.49 8.48
CA LEU A 238 19.46 16.36 9.50
C LEU A 238 17.95 16.23 9.53
N CYS A 239 17.39 15.91 10.69
CA CYS A 239 15.97 15.67 10.87
C CYS A 239 15.49 16.05 12.27
N TYR A 240 14.18 16.04 12.44
CA TYR A 240 13.49 16.25 13.71
C TYR A 240 13.00 14.92 14.27
N LEU A 241 12.75 14.91 15.58
CA LEU A 241 12.19 13.77 16.29
C LEU A 241 10.87 14.13 16.97
N SER A 242 9.93 13.20 16.90
CA SER A 242 8.70 13.23 17.70
C SER A 242 8.51 11.87 18.35
N GLY A 243 7.97 11.84 19.57
CA GLY A 243 7.79 10.58 20.28
C GLY A 243 6.49 10.54 21.08
N ALA A 244 5.95 9.34 21.20
CA ALA A 244 4.80 9.01 22.04
C ALA A 244 5.04 7.68 22.74
N VAL A 245 4.35 7.42 23.84
CA VAL A 245 4.29 6.09 24.46
C VAL A 245 2.91 5.49 24.19
N ILE A 246 2.89 4.45 23.38
CA ILE A 246 1.68 3.70 23.02
C ILE A 246 1.65 2.35 23.72
N LYS A 247 0.51 1.64 23.68
CA LYS A 247 0.44 0.23 24.09
C LYS A 247 0.76 -0.66 22.89
N ASP A 248 1.62 -1.64 23.07
CA ASP A 248 1.84 -2.70 22.11
C ASP A 248 0.63 -3.66 22.05
N LYS A 249 0.72 -4.70 21.21
CA LYS A 249 -0.33 -5.73 21.07
C LYS A 249 -0.61 -6.52 22.35
N THR A 250 0.31 -6.50 23.32
CA THR A 250 0.20 -7.15 24.62
C THR A 250 -0.28 -6.21 25.73
N GLY A 251 -0.49 -4.91 25.40
CA GLY A 251 -0.88 -3.88 26.34
C GLY A 251 0.28 -3.22 27.10
N LYS A 252 1.54 -3.60 26.79
CA LYS A 252 2.73 -3.00 27.42
C LYS A 252 3.07 -1.65 26.80
N PRO A 253 3.57 -0.69 27.59
CA PRO A 253 4.06 0.58 27.04
C PRO A 253 5.23 0.35 26.06
N GLU A 254 5.11 0.89 24.85
CA GLU A 254 6.15 0.85 23.82
C GLU A 254 6.41 2.27 23.30
N PRO A 255 7.68 2.74 23.25
CA PRO A 255 8.01 4.02 22.64
C PRO A 255 7.75 3.98 21.14
N GLN A 256 7.03 4.97 20.65
CA GLN A 256 6.84 5.24 19.22
C GLN A 256 7.64 6.49 18.88
N ILE A 257 8.78 6.33 18.22
CA ILE A 257 9.68 7.43 17.88
C ILE A 257 9.67 7.61 16.36
N LEU A 258 9.38 8.84 15.93
CA LEU A 258 9.27 9.22 14.53
C LEU A 258 10.39 10.18 14.15
N VAL A 259 10.94 9.98 12.97
CA VAL A 259 11.89 10.88 12.30
C VAL A 259 11.15 11.63 11.21
N SER A 260 11.37 12.96 11.15
CA SER A 260 10.72 13.85 10.19
C SER A 260 11.74 14.73 9.50
N PHE A 261 11.58 14.95 8.20
CA PHE A 261 12.40 15.91 7.44
C PHE A 261 12.15 17.35 7.90
N CYS A 262 10.88 17.75 7.95
CA CYS A 262 10.43 19.01 8.53
C CYS A 262 9.07 18.80 9.22
N ARG A 263 8.48 19.87 9.80
CA ARG A 263 7.15 19.86 10.45
C ARG A 263 6.96 18.70 11.44
N PRO A 264 7.81 18.60 12.45
CA PRO A 264 7.73 17.50 13.42
C PRO A 264 6.41 17.46 14.20
N GLU A 265 5.67 18.58 14.27
CA GLU A 265 4.34 18.68 14.86
C GLU A 265 3.27 17.89 14.10
N GLU A 266 3.46 17.69 12.79
CA GLU A 266 2.54 16.88 11.97
C GLU A 266 2.83 15.37 12.08
N ALA A 267 3.96 14.96 12.68
CA ALA A 267 4.45 13.60 12.65
C ALA A 267 3.47 12.58 13.27
N LEU A 268 3.05 12.82 14.50
CA LEU A 268 2.20 11.89 15.24
C LEU A 268 0.80 11.78 14.62
N PRO A 269 0.11 12.89 14.26
CA PRO A 269 -1.16 12.81 13.54
C PRO A 269 -1.04 12.09 12.19
N ALA A 270 -0.06 12.46 11.35
CA ALA A 270 0.13 11.84 10.04
C ALA A 270 0.47 10.34 10.15
N TYR A 271 1.28 9.96 11.13
CA TYR A 271 1.68 8.56 11.31
C TYR A 271 0.51 7.65 11.70
N LYS A 272 -0.55 8.17 12.29
CA LYS A 272 -1.77 7.40 12.58
C LYS A 272 -2.41 6.84 11.30
N GLU A 273 -2.26 7.56 10.18
CA GLU A 273 -2.75 7.11 8.87
C GLU A 273 -2.02 5.86 8.34
N ARG A 274 -0.84 5.53 8.85
CA ARG A 274 -0.12 4.31 8.47
C ARG A 274 -0.93 3.03 8.74
N TRP A 275 -1.79 3.01 9.76
CA TRP A 275 -2.63 1.85 10.06
C TRP A 275 -3.60 1.48 8.94
N THR A 276 -3.93 2.43 8.08
CA THR A 276 -4.84 2.19 6.96
C THR A 276 -4.30 1.15 5.98
N ILE A 277 -2.97 1.13 5.76
CA ILE A 277 -2.35 0.13 4.87
C ILE A 277 -2.35 -1.28 5.47
N GLU A 278 -2.21 -1.41 6.79
CA GLU A 278 -2.33 -2.72 7.46
C GLU A 278 -3.77 -3.27 7.37
N THR A 279 -4.75 -2.40 7.53
CA THR A 279 -6.17 -2.75 7.36
C THR A 279 -6.44 -3.19 5.91
N MET A 280 -5.93 -2.47 4.93
CA MET A 280 -6.01 -2.85 3.52
C MET A 280 -5.38 -4.24 3.28
N PHE A 281 -4.17 -4.51 3.79
CA PHE A 281 -3.55 -5.83 3.65
C PHE A 281 -4.40 -6.95 4.26
N LYS A 282 -5.04 -6.67 5.40
CA LYS A 282 -5.97 -7.64 6.02
C LYS A 282 -7.15 -7.96 5.10
N VAL A 283 -7.72 -6.96 4.43
CA VAL A 283 -8.79 -7.17 3.45
C VAL A 283 -8.30 -7.96 2.25
N LEU A 284 -7.13 -7.64 1.70
CA LEU A 284 -6.59 -8.37 0.56
C LEU A 284 -6.29 -9.83 0.90
N LYS A 285 -5.85 -10.15 2.12
CA LYS A 285 -5.39 -11.47 2.55
C LYS A 285 -6.50 -12.36 3.09
N SER A 286 -7.17 -11.94 4.15
CA SER A 286 -7.98 -12.85 4.97
C SER A 286 -9.44 -12.46 5.18
N SER A 287 -9.79 -11.18 5.12
CA SER A 287 -11.15 -10.72 5.35
C SER A 287 -11.90 -10.27 4.09
N GLY A 288 -11.31 -10.53 2.92
CA GLY A 288 -11.87 -10.16 1.62
C GLY A 288 -11.40 -11.12 0.55
N PHE A 289 -10.44 -10.72 -0.29
CA PHE A 289 -10.11 -11.44 -1.53
C PHE A 289 -9.30 -12.72 -1.37
N ASN A 290 -8.78 -13.02 -0.17
CA ASN A 290 -7.99 -14.23 0.11
C ASN A 290 -6.84 -14.43 -0.91
N ILE A 291 -6.04 -13.38 -1.16
CA ILE A 291 -5.01 -13.40 -2.20
C ILE A 291 -3.96 -14.50 -1.97
N GLU A 292 -3.84 -14.97 -0.74
CA GLU A 292 -2.95 -16.07 -0.36
C GLU A 292 -3.42 -17.42 -0.90
N ASP A 293 -4.70 -17.56 -1.28
CA ASP A 293 -5.28 -18.77 -1.91
C ASP A 293 -4.93 -18.90 -3.40
N THR A 294 -4.07 -18.02 -3.92
CA THR A 294 -3.60 -18.18 -5.30
C THR A 294 -2.63 -19.35 -5.42
N HIS A 295 -2.93 -20.27 -6.32
CA HIS A 295 -2.06 -21.40 -6.68
C HIS A 295 -1.06 -21.03 -7.79
N MET A 296 -0.83 -19.76 -8.04
CA MET A 296 0.10 -19.27 -9.07
C MET A 296 1.51 -19.19 -8.51
N VAL A 297 2.49 -19.67 -9.30
CA VAL A 297 3.93 -19.61 -8.95
C VAL A 297 4.71 -18.59 -9.79
N HIS A 298 4.16 -18.16 -10.92
CA HIS A 298 4.81 -17.18 -11.80
C HIS A 298 4.59 -15.75 -11.31
N ILE A 299 5.65 -15.08 -10.88
CA ILE A 299 5.61 -13.75 -10.26
C ILE A 299 4.88 -12.72 -11.14
N ASN A 300 5.11 -12.73 -12.46
CA ASN A 300 4.46 -11.81 -13.38
C ASN A 300 2.93 -12.02 -13.41
N ARG A 301 2.45 -13.26 -13.35
CA ARG A 301 1.01 -13.55 -13.31
C ARG A 301 0.39 -13.14 -11.97
N ILE A 302 1.13 -13.33 -10.89
CA ILE A 302 0.71 -12.89 -9.55
C ILE A 302 0.63 -11.36 -9.51
N GLU A 303 1.57 -10.66 -10.15
CA GLU A 303 1.54 -9.20 -10.26
C GLU A 303 0.30 -8.70 -11.03
N GLN A 304 -0.05 -9.36 -12.13
CA GLN A 304 -1.29 -9.08 -12.86
C GLN A 304 -2.53 -9.34 -12.01
N LEU A 305 -2.58 -10.49 -11.33
CA LEU A 305 -3.68 -10.84 -10.42
C LEU A 305 -3.81 -9.80 -9.29
N PHE A 306 -2.69 -9.37 -8.71
CA PHE A 306 -2.67 -8.35 -7.67
C PHE A 306 -3.28 -7.04 -8.18
N GLY A 307 -2.95 -6.62 -9.39
CA GLY A 307 -3.55 -5.46 -10.04
C GLY A 307 -5.07 -5.60 -10.22
N VAL A 308 -5.55 -6.75 -10.64
CA VAL A 308 -6.99 -7.04 -10.77
C VAL A 308 -7.69 -6.98 -9.41
N VAL A 309 -7.09 -7.59 -8.39
CA VAL A 309 -7.64 -7.58 -7.01
C VAL A 309 -7.69 -6.15 -6.43
N ILE A 310 -6.70 -5.32 -6.71
CA ILE A 310 -6.69 -3.92 -6.28
C ILE A 310 -7.84 -3.12 -6.93
N ILE A 311 -8.14 -3.36 -8.21
CA ILE A 311 -9.30 -2.75 -8.85
C ILE A 311 -10.59 -3.20 -8.14
N ALA A 312 -10.74 -4.52 -7.91
CA ALA A 312 -11.91 -5.05 -7.22
C ALA A 312 -12.03 -4.51 -5.78
N TYR A 313 -10.92 -4.30 -5.07
CA TYR A 313 -10.88 -3.72 -3.73
C TYR A 313 -11.55 -2.35 -3.66
N THR A 314 -11.50 -1.54 -4.71
CA THR A 314 -12.15 -0.22 -4.72
C THR A 314 -13.66 -0.28 -4.92
N TRP A 315 -14.21 -1.47 -5.18
CA TRP A 315 -15.66 -1.71 -5.37
C TRP A 315 -16.28 -2.57 -4.27
N ALA A 316 -15.47 -3.29 -3.49
CA ALA A 316 -15.91 -4.19 -2.42
C ALA A 316 -16.00 -3.51 -1.07
#